data_ced71d87173a4cda25635f64b27222d4
#
_entry.id   ced71d87173a4cda25635f64b27222d4
#
_cell.length_a   1.000
_cell.length_b   1.000
_cell.length_c   1.000
_cell.angle_alpha   90.00
_cell.angle_beta   90.00
_cell.angle_gamma   90.00
#
_symmetry.space_group_name_H-M   'P 1'
#
loop_
_entity.id
_entity.type
_entity.pdbx_description
1 polymer ?
#
loop_
_entity_poly.entity_id
_entity_poly.type
_entity_poly.pdbx_seq_one_letter_code
_entity_poly.pdbx_strand_id
1 'polypeptide(L)'
;KGWVRTFRNNQFIAINDGSSINNIQAVVDFENTPEDILKRITTGAAVRVKGQLIESLGKGQKVEVKATEVSIIGDSDPEKYPLQPKKHSLEFLREIAHLRFRTGTFNAVFKVRNALAFAVHKFFQENDFVYMHTPIITGSDAEGAGEMFQVTTLDLNNPPRKENGEIDFKEDFFGKSTNLTVSGQLEGELGAMAFGNIYTFGPTFRAENSNTTRHLAEFWMIEPEMAFYELEDNMDLAEALLKYVIKYALETCPEEIEFLKSRLLEEEKSKPATERSELNLVEKLNFVLENDFERVTYTDAVEILKRSKPNQKKQFKYLIDDWGADLQSEHERYLVEKHFKKPVILTDYPREIKSFYMKQNEPDAQGRNTVRAMDILFPGIGEMVGGSQREENLDRLLARMAEVGIPAEEMEWFLDTRRFGSVPHSGFGVGFERLVLFTTGMTNIRDVIPFPRTPKNAEF
;
A
#
# COMPACT_ATOMS: atom_id res chain seq x y z
N LYS A 1 12.64 -19.75 -23.74
CA LYS A 1 11.20 -19.63 -23.96
C LYS A 1 10.75 -18.27 -23.43
N GLY A 2 9.72 -17.68 -24.03
CA GLY A 2 9.13 -16.40 -23.58
C GLY A 2 8.14 -15.86 -24.57
N TRP A 3 7.68 -14.64 -24.30
CA TRP A 3 6.75 -13.93 -25.15
C TRP A 3 7.44 -12.91 -26.01
N VAL A 4 7.04 -12.83 -27.28
CA VAL A 4 7.54 -11.86 -28.25
C VAL A 4 7.06 -10.47 -27.86
N ARG A 5 8.01 -9.55 -27.64
CA ARG A 5 7.72 -8.12 -27.42
C ARG A 5 7.71 -7.35 -28.73
N THR A 6 8.68 -7.62 -29.58
CA THR A 6 8.75 -7.09 -30.96
C THR A 6 9.45 -8.08 -31.87
N PHE A 7 9.07 -8.06 -33.14
CA PHE A 7 9.79 -8.74 -34.21
C PHE A 7 10.10 -7.72 -35.31
N ARG A 8 11.36 -7.51 -35.60
CA ARG A 8 11.82 -6.46 -36.52
C ARG A 8 12.64 -7.05 -37.66
N ASN A 9 12.40 -6.53 -38.88
CA ASN A 9 13.11 -6.89 -40.07
C ASN A 9 13.13 -8.40 -40.38
N ASN A 10 12.13 -9.14 -39.96
CA ASN A 10 12.06 -10.61 -40.01
C ASN A 10 13.31 -11.31 -39.44
N GLN A 11 14.09 -10.64 -38.61
CA GLN A 11 15.36 -11.14 -38.11
C GLN A 11 15.50 -11.01 -36.57
N PHE A 12 15.03 -9.91 -35.97
CA PHE A 12 15.31 -9.61 -34.56
C PHE A 12 14.06 -9.79 -33.71
N ILE A 13 14.02 -10.83 -32.89
CA ILE A 13 12.97 -11.07 -31.91
C ILE A 13 13.41 -10.58 -30.55
N ALA A 14 12.69 -9.61 -29.97
CA ALA A 14 12.83 -9.29 -28.54
C ALA A 14 11.92 -10.21 -27.74
N ILE A 15 12.50 -11.02 -26.85
CA ILE A 15 11.79 -12.03 -26.04
C ILE A 15 11.90 -11.65 -24.58
N ASN A 16 10.81 -11.78 -23.86
CA ASN A 16 10.77 -11.62 -22.40
C ASN A 16 10.02 -12.81 -21.79
N ASP A 17 10.62 -13.44 -20.79
CA ASP A 17 10.04 -14.58 -20.05
C ASP A 17 9.49 -14.18 -18.67
N GLY A 18 9.53 -12.89 -18.35
CA GLY A 18 9.09 -12.34 -17.06
C GLY A 18 10.16 -12.36 -15.97
N SER A 19 11.29 -13.02 -16.15
CA SER A 19 12.35 -13.12 -15.13
C SER A 19 13.12 -11.82 -14.92
N SER A 20 13.24 -11.00 -15.97
CA SER A 20 13.93 -9.70 -15.93
C SER A 20 13.06 -8.62 -16.59
N ILE A 21 13.31 -7.37 -16.23
CA ILE A 21 12.74 -6.20 -16.92
C ILE A 21 13.25 -6.09 -18.35
N ASN A 22 14.46 -6.58 -18.60
CA ASN A 22 15.15 -6.53 -19.89
C ASN A 22 14.70 -7.70 -20.78
N ASN A 23 14.66 -7.44 -22.09
CA ASN A 23 14.42 -8.47 -23.09
C ASN A 23 15.74 -9.11 -23.53
N ILE A 24 15.70 -10.39 -23.93
CA ILE A 24 16.78 -10.98 -24.70
C ILE A 24 16.45 -10.90 -26.19
N GLN A 25 17.43 -10.50 -27.01
CA GLN A 25 17.28 -10.53 -28.46
C GLN A 25 17.64 -11.92 -29.01
N ALA A 26 16.80 -12.46 -29.85
CA ALA A 26 17.15 -13.59 -30.69
C ALA A 26 17.28 -13.13 -32.15
N VAL A 27 18.38 -13.54 -32.78
CA VAL A 27 18.67 -13.24 -34.19
C VAL A 27 18.32 -14.46 -35.02
N VAL A 28 17.30 -14.34 -35.87
CA VAL A 28 16.75 -15.41 -36.70
C VAL A 28 17.40 -15.36 -38.09
N ASP A 29 17.80 -16.50 -38.60
CA ASP A 29 18.15 -16.68 -39.98
C ASP A 29 16.89 -16.79 -40.83
N PHE A 30 16.42 -15.67 -41.37
CA PHE A 30 15.13 -15.60 -42.06
C PHE A 30 15.17 -16.34 -43.41
N GLU A 31 16.35 -16.56 -44.04
CA GLU A 31 16.47 -17.30 -45.29
C GLU A 31 16.30 -18.84 -45.08
N ASN A 32 16.69 -19.31 -43.87
CA ASN A 32 16.62 -20.72 -43.54
C ASN A 32 15.49 -21.05 -42.55
N THR A 33 14.69 -20.06 -42.13
CA THR A 33 13.50 -20.28 -41.26
C THR A 33 12.24 -20.38 -42.14
N PRO A 34 11.41 -21.43 -41.91
CA PRO A 34 10.16 -21.57 -42.69
C PRO A 34 9.25 -20.34 -42.63
N GLU A 35 8.72 -19.92 -43.76
CA GLU A 35 7.89 -18.72 -43.90
C GLU A 35 6.65 -18.73 -42.98
N ASP A 36 6.05 -19.90 -42.81
CA ASP A 36 4.91 -20.11 -41.94
C ASP A 36 5.27 -19.85 -40.45
N ILE A 37 6.48 -20.17 -40.00
CA ILE A 37 7.00 -19.84 -38.68
C ILE A 37 7.21 -18.34 -38.56
N LEU A 38 7.87 -17.72 -39.56
CA LEU A 38 8.14 -16.26 -39.54
C LEU A 38 6.85 -15.44 -39.41
N LYS A 39 5.78 -15.83 -40.12
CA LYS A 39 4.47 -15.17 -40.08
C LYS A 39 3.78 -15.26 -38.70
N ARG A 40 4.11 -16.28 -37.92
CA ARG A 40 3.53 -16.53 -36.60
C ARG A 40 4.34 -15.89 -35.44
N ILE A 41 5.51 -15.31 -35.73
CA ILE A 41 6.29 -14.53 -34.75
C ILE A 41 5.65 -13.15 -34.63
N THR A 42 4.54 -13.07 -33.92
CA THR A 42 3.77 -11.83 -33.71
C THR A 42 3.92 -11.34 -32.27
N THR A 43 3.67 -10.05 -32.05
CA THR A 43 3.69 -9.49 -30.68
C THR A 43 2.71 -10.25 -29.77
N GLY A 44 3.21 -10.70 -28.61
CA GLY A 44 2.44 -11.49 -27.67
C GLY A 44 2.47 -13.02 -27.89
N ALA A 45 2.97 -13.50 -29.04
CA ALA A 45 3.14 -14.92 -29.28
C ALA A 45 4.16 -15.53 -28.28
N ALA A 46 3.89 -16.75 -27.84
CA ALA A 46 4.83 -17.51 -27.02
C ALA A 46 5.74 -18.35 -27.92
N VAL A 47 7.05 -18.21 -27.74
CA VAL A 47 8.06 -18.87 -28.56
C VAL A 47 9.09 -19.64 -27.73
N ARG A 48 9.66 -20.65 -28.36
CA ARG A 48 10.88 -21.31 -27.92
C ARG A 48 11.96 -21.10 -28.97
N VAL A 49 13.10 -20.57 -28.55
CA VAL A 49 14.28 -20.41 -29.39
C VAL A 49 15.38 -21.31 -28.87
N LYS A 50 16.01 -22.06 -29.78
CA LYS A 50 17.28 -22.73 -29.55
C LYS A 50 18.36 -21.98 -30.33
N GLY A 51 19.53 -21.86 -29.77
CA GLY A 51 20.63 -21.17 -30.41
C GLY A 51 21.84 -21.05 -29.52
N GLN A 52 22.81 -20.31 -30.01
CA GLN A 52 24.05 -20.02 -29.31
C GLN A 52 23.98 -18.61 -28.72
N LEU A 53 24.34 -18.47 -27.43
CA LEU A 53 24.52 -17.17 -26.81
C LEU A 53 25.84 -16.58 -27.30
N ILE A 54 25.77 -15.38 -27.87
CA ILE A 54 26.91 -14.65 -28.43
C ILE A 54 26.93 -13.23 -27.88
N GLU A 55 28.10 -12.56 -27.99
CA GLU A 55 28.20 -11.13 -27.78
C GLU A 55 27.35 -10.39 -28.81
N SER A 56 26.56 -9.39 -28.34
CA SER A 56 25.74 -8.62 -29.24
C SER A 56 26.59 -7.55 -29.97
N LEU A 57 26.43 -7.43 -31.27
CA LEU A 57 26.98 -6.35 -32.06
C LEU A 57 26.12 -5.08 -32.00
N GLY A 58 24.90 -5.20 -31.42
CA GLY A 58 23.94 -4.11 -31.30
C GLY A 58 24.18 -3.23 -30.07
N LYS A 59 23.78 -1.96 -30.15
CA LYS A 59 23.78 -1.06 -28.99
C LYS A 59 22.63 -1.40 -28.06
N GLY A 60 22.88 -1.42 -26.76
CA GLY A 60 21.85 -1.54 -25.71
C GLY A 60 21.71 -2.92 -25.09
N GLN A 61 22.43 -3.94 -25.55
CA GLN A 61 22.49 -5.28 -24.95
C GLN A 61 23.89 -5.85 -25.04
N LYS A 62 24.31 -6.63 -24.06
CA LYS A 62 25.64 -7.25 -24.03
C LYS A 62 25.70 -8.56 -24.81
N VAL A 63 24.58 -9.28 -24.81
CA VAL A 63 24.46 -10.63 -25.40
C VAL A 63 23.20 -10.76 -26.22
N GLU A 64 23.21 -11.70 -27.17
CA GLU A 64 22.04 -12.10 -27.95
C GLU A 64 22.11 -13.59 -28.28
N VAL A 65 20.97 -14.17 -28.69
CA VAL A 65 20.88 -15.57 -29.10
C VAL A 65 20.91 -15.66 -30.62
N LYS A 66 21.96 -16.21 -31.20
CA LYS A 66 21.96 -16.62 -32.60
C LYS A 66 21.12 -17.88 -32.74
N ALA A 67 19.87 -17.69 -33.25
CA ALA A 67 18.90 -18.75 -33.30
C ALA A 67 19.28 -19.81 -34.35
N THR A 68 19.16 -21.08 -33.97
CA THR A 68 19.26 -22.23 -34.88
C THR A 68 17.88 -22.87 -35.13
N GLU A 69 16.93 -22.65 -34.21
CA GLU A 69 15.55 -23.13 -34.33
C GLU A 69 14.62 -22.16 -33.60
N VAL A 70 13.49 -21.84 -34.19
CA VAL A 70 12.38 -21.12 -33.58
C VAL A 70 11.11 -21.96 -33.69
N SER A 71 10.46 -22.18 -32.54
CA SER A 71 9.18 -22.91 -32.46
C SER A 71 8.12 -22.02 -31.82
N ILE A 72 6.94 -21.99 -32.41
CA ILE A 72 5.77 -21.32 -31.81
C ILE A 72 5.15 -22.25 -30.78
N ILE A 73 5.00 -21.76 -29.55
CA ILE A 73 4.34 -22.50 -28.45
C ILE A 73 2.85 -22.09 -28.40
N GLY A 74 2.58 -20.81 -28.59
CA GLY A 74 1.22 -20.26 -28.60
C GLY A 74 1.15 -19.05 -29.52
N ASP A 75 0.16 -19.05 -30.38
CA ASP A 75 -0.09 -17.96 -31.33
C ASP A 75 -0.68 -16.73 -30.63
N SER A 76 -0.46 -15.56 -31.22
CA SER A 76 -1.13 -14.31 -30.84
C SER A 76 -1.62 -13.63 -32.11
N ASP A 77 -2.92 -13.38 -32.19
CA ASP A 77 -3.52 -12.64 -33.30
C ASP A 77 -3.05 -11.16 -33.24
N PRO A 78 -2.24 -10.68 -34.19
CA PRO A 78 -1.69 -9.34 -34.14
C PRO A 78 -2.74 -8.23 -34.26
N GLU A 79 -3.92 -8.53 -34.83
CA GLU A 79 -4.99 -7.54 -34.98
C GLU A 79 -5.81 -7.40 -33.68
N LYS A 80 -5.90 -8.46 -32.88
CA LYS A 80 -6.69 -8.49 -31.65
C LYS A 80 -5.87 -8.25 -30.38
N TYR A 81 -4.55 -8.46 -30.44
CA TYR A 81 -3.70 -8.30 -29.26
C TYR A 81 -3.63 -6.82 -28.85
N PRO A 82 -4.14 -6.43 -27.65
CA PRO A 82 -4.32 -5.01 -27.32
C PRO A 82 -3.00 -4.30 -26.99
N LEU A 83 -1.98 -5.05 -26.54
CA LEU A 83 -0.67 -4.48 -26.16
C LEU A 83 0.26 -4.38 -27.38
N GLN A 84 -0.10 -3.50 -28.30
CA GLN A 84 0.74 -3.19 -29.46
C GLN A 84 2.08 -2.58 -29.08
N PRO A 85 3.14 -2.64 -29.92
CA PRO A 85 4.45 -2.04 -29.65
C PRO A 85 4.42 -0.50 -29.70
N LYS A 86 3.66 0.11 -28.81
CA LYS A 86 3.51 1.56 -28.63
C LYS A 86 3.36 1.88 -27.14
N LYS A 87 3.50 3.17 -26.77
CA LYS A 87 3.20 3.62 -25.41
C LYS A 87 1.69 3.56 -25.15
N HIS A 88 1.29 2.93 -24.04
CA HIS A 88 -0.09 2.87 -23.57
C HIS A 88 -0.25 3.75 -22.34
N SER A 89 -1.43 4.39 -22.19
CA SER A 89 -1.76 5.11 -20.97
C SER A 89 -2.07 4.15 -19.83
N LEU A 90 -1.87 4.60 -18.59
CA LEU A 90 -2.20 3.80 -17.41
C LEU A 90 -3.72 3.55 -17.29
N GLU A 91 -4.53 4.51 -17.75
CA GLU A 91 -6.00 4.37 -17.82
C GLU A 91 -6.38 3.17 -18.68
N PHE A 92 -5.89 3.11 -19.91
CA PHE A 92 -6.13 1.98 -20.80
C PHE A 92 -5.63 0.64 -20.21
N LEU A 93 -4.47 0.65 -19.56
CA LEU A 93 -3.92 -0.55 -18.92
C LEU A 93 -4.74 -1.03 -17.72
N ARG A 94 -5.51 -0.14 -17.08
CA ARG A 94 -6.49 -0.55 -16.04
C ARG A 94 -7.70 -1.25 -16.63
N GLU A 95 -8.18 -0.82 -17.81
CA GLU A 95 -9.29 -1.47 -18.52
C GLU A 95 -8.95 -2.91 -18.93
N ILE A 96 -7.67 -3.19 -19.22
CA ILE A 96 -7.16 -4.51 -19.55
C ILE A 96 -6.24 -5.06 -18.45
N ALA A 97 -6.62 -4.91 -17.19
CA ALA A 97 -5.77 -5.24 -16.04
C ALA A 97 -5.20 -6.66 -16.09
N HIS A 98 -5.94 -7.63 -16.61
CA HIS A 98 -5.51 -9.03 -16.82
C HIS A 98 -4.31 -9.19 -17.79
N LEU A 99 -4.05 -8.22 -18.65
CA LEU A 99 -2.92 -8.24 -19.59
C LEU A 99 -1.80 -7.26 -19.22
N ARG A 100 -2.08 -6.26 -18.39
CA ARG A 100 -1.11 -5.20 -18.07
C ARG A 100 0.22 -5.70 -17.49
N PHE A 101 0.22 -6.86 -16.83
CA PHE A 101 1.43 -7.53 -16.32
C PHE A 101 2.49 -7.79 -17.39
N ARG A 102 2.07 -7.90 -18.65
CA ARG A 102 2.97 -8.10 -19.79
C ARG A 102 3.71 -6.83 -20.20
N THR A 103 3.41 -5.67 -19.61
CA THR A 103 4.14 -4.41 -19.86
C THR A 103 5.35 -4.27 -18.96
N GLY A 104 6.38 -3.56 -19.40
CA GLY A 104 7.56 -3.28 -18.58
C GLY A 104 7.24 -2.55 -17.30
N THR A 105 6.34 -1.56 -17.33
CA THR A 105 5.92 -0.81 -16.16
C THR A 105 5.34 -1.71 -15.07
N PHE A 106 4.37 -2.56 -15.42
CA PHE A 106 3.71 -3.42 -14.43
C PHE A 106 4.57 -4.63 -14.04
N ASN A 107 5.46 -5.09 -14.91
CA ASN A 107 6.48 -6.07 -14.52
C ASN A 107 7.36 -5.49 -13.40
N ALA A 108 7.87 -4.25 -13.57
CA ALA A 108 8.67 -3.59 -12.56
C ALA A 108 7.88 -3.35 -11.25
N VAL A 109 6.68 -2.78 -11.33
CA VAL A 109 5.85 -2.49 -10.16
C VAL A 109 5.59 -3.76 -9.34
N PHE A 110 5.18 -4.87 -9.97
CA PHE A 110 4.82 -6.09 -9.24
C PHE A 110 6.03 -6.89 -8.75
N LYS A 111 7.20 -6.74 -9.36
CA LYS A 111 8.45 -7.26 -8.78
C LYS A 111 8.85 -6.49 -7.53
N VAL A 112 8.79 -5.17 -7.54
CA VAL A 112 9.02 -4.34 -6.36
C VAL A 112 7.99 -4.67 -5.27
N ARG A 113 6.70 -4.80 -5.62
CA ARG A 113 5.65 -5.23 -4.68
C ARG A 113 5.98 -6.58 -4.04
N ASN A 114 6.42 -7.56 -4.84
CA ASN A 114 6.83 -8.88 -4.33
C ASN A 114 8.01 -8.76 -3.36
N ALA A 115 9.04 -7.98 -3.71
CA ALA A 115 10.19 -7.77 -2.83
C ALA A 115 9.81 -7.12 -1.50
N LEU A 116 8.95 -6.09 -1.54
CA LEU A 116 8.44 -5.43 -0.34
C LEU A 116 7.63 -6.39 0.55
N ALA A 117 6.75 -7.22 -0.03
CA ALA A 117 5.96 -8.19 0.73
C ALA A 117 6.86 -9.20 1.45
N PHE A 118 7.88 -9.71 0.76
CA PHE A 118 8.87 -10.60 1.38
C PHE A 118 9.68 -9.89 2.46
N ALA A 119 10.11 -8.65 2.21
CA ALA A 119 10.87 -7.86 3.17
C ALA A 119 10.11 -7.61 4.48
N VAL A 120 8.80 -7.38 4.41
CA VAL A 120 7.92 -7.24 5.59
C VAL A 120 7.98 -8.50 6.44
N HIS A 121 7.73 -9.68 5.85
CA HIS A 121 7.81 -10.94 6.57
C HIS A 121 9.22 -11.18 7.13
N LYS A 122 10.25 -10.91 6.33
CA LYS A 122 11.65 -11.10 6.74
C LYS A 122 11.99 -10.22 7.94
N PHE A 123 11.63 -8.93 7.90
CA PHE A 123 11.87 -8.00 9.02
C PHE A 123 11.24 -8.50 10.32
N PHE A 124 9.97 -8.84 10.29
CA PHE A 124 9.28 -9.27 11.51
C PHE A 124 9.77 -10.61 12.04
N GLN A 125 10.07 -11.59 11.15
CA GLN A 125 10.61 -12.87 11.57
C GLN A 125 12.03 -12.75 12.16
N GLU A 126 12.86 -11.85 11.64
CA GLU A 126 14.21 -11.58 12.17
C GLU A 126 14.19 -10.81 13.50
N ASN A 127 13.05 -10.22 13.88
CA ASN A 127 12.83 -9.51 15.15
C ASN A 127 11.90 -10.29 16.12
N ASP A 128 11.76 -11.60 15.94
CA ASP A 128 11.02 -12.51 16.82
C ASP A 128 9.51 -12.19 16.94
N PHE A 129 8.89 -11.66 15.87
CA PHE A 129 7.45 -11.46 15.78
C PHE A 129 6.76 -12.72 15.28
N VAL A 130 5.60 -13.04 15.87
CA VAL A 130 4.73 -14.10 15.40
C VAL A 130 3.76 -13.56 14.34
N TYR A 131 3.76 -14.17 13.14
CA TYR A 131 2.74 -13.87 12.13
C TYR A 131 1.40 -14.46 12.55
N MET A 132 0.39 -13.63 12.66
CA MET A 132 -0.94 -14.03 13.09
C MET A 132 -1.98 -13.73 12.00
N HIS A 133 -2.76 -14.76 11.64
CA HIS A 133 -3.93 -14.58 10.78
C HIS A 133 -5.12 -14.15 11.63
N THR A 134 -5.68 -12.98 11.34
CA THR A 134 -6.92 -12.50 11.97
C THR A 134 -8.10 -12.71 11.02
N PRO A 135 -9.33 -12.83 11.53
CA PRO A 135 -10.49 -13.11 10.69
C PRO A 135 -10.76 -12.03 9.66
N ILE A 136 -11.01 -12.45 8.41
CA ILE A 136 -11.46 -11.55 7.34
C ILE A 136 -12.96 -11.24 7.48
N ILE A 137 -13.74 -12.21 7.96
CA ILE A 137 -15.16 -12.03 8.28
C ILE A 137 -15.27 -11.79 9.78
N THR A 138 -15.82 -10.65 10.17
CA THR A 138 -15.92 -10.24 11.56
C THR A 138 -17.31 -9.75 11.92
N GLY A 139 -17.68 -9.90 13.20
CA GLY A 139 -18.88 -9.28 13.78
C GLY A 139 -18.58 -7.97 14.50
N SER A 140 -17.33 -7.47 14.44
CA SER A 140 -16.88 -6.28 15.16
C SER A 140 -16.48 -5.18 14.18
N ASP A 141 -16.76 -3.92 14.53
CA ASP A 141 -16.23 -2.75 13.85
C ASP A 141 -15.05 -2.17 14.66
N ALA A 142 -13.84 -2.41 14.20
CA ALA A 142 -12.62 -1.98 14.86
C ALA A 142 -12.45 -0.45 14.92
N GLU A 143 -13.02 0.27 13.97
CA GLU A 143 -12.89 1.73 13.86
C GLU A 143 -14.12 2.48 14.41
N GLY A 144 -15.25 1.78 14.62
CA GLY A 144 -16.47 2.33 15.21
C GLY A 144 -17.25 3.29 14.30
N ALA A 145 -16.88 3.42 13.03
CA ALA A 145 -17.52 4.30 12.05
C ALA A 145 -17.29 3.82 10.60
N GLY A 146 -16.79 2.61 10.41
CA GLY A 146 -16.41 2.10 9.09
C GLY A 146 -17.63 1.79 8.23
N GLU A 147 -17.67 2.29 7.00
CA GLU A 147 -18.53 1.73 5.97
C GLU A 147 -18.01 0.34 5.61
N MET A 148 -18.63 -0.70 6.19
CA MET A 148 -18.23 -2.10 6.02
C MET A 148 -19.05 -2.79 4.95
N PHE A 149 -18.41 -3.69 4.20
CA PHE A 149 -19.12 -4.62 3.31
C PHE A 149 -19.78 -5.71 4.15
N GLN A 150 -21.10 -5.85 4.04
CA GLN A 150 -21.83 -6.90 4.73
C GLN A 150 -21.61 -8.26 4.07
N VAL A 151 -21.41 -9.30 4.87
CA VAL A 151 -21.33 -10.70 4.45
C VAL A 151 -22.57 -11.42 4.92
N THR A 152 -23.36 -11.94 3.99
CA THR A 152 -24.61 -12.64 4.29
C THR A 152 -24.89 -13.75 3.28
N THR A 153 -25.57 -14.81 3.74
CA THR A 153 -26.12 -15.89 2.88
C THR A 153 -27.63 -15.80 2.77
N LEU A 154 -28.27 -14.79 3.39
CA LEU A 154 -29.72 -14.58 3.30
C LEU A 154 -30.13 -14.19 1.88
N ASP A 155 -31.34 -14.60 1.48
CA ASP A 155 -31.94 -14.13 0.23
C ASP A 155 -32.27 -12.63 0.34
N LEU A 156 -31.56 -11.81 -0.41
CA LEU A 156 -31.75 -10.36 -0.41
C LEU A 156 -33.14 -9.93 -0.93
N ASN A 157 -33.84 -10.77 -1.70
CA ASN A 157 -35.18 -10.47 -2.19
C ASN A 157 -36.25 -10.73 -1.12
N ASN A 158 -36.00 -11.67 -0.22
CA ASN A 158 -36.96 -12.06 0.84
C ASN A 158 -36.23 -12.46 2.13
N PRO A 159 -35.52 -11.53 2.78
CA PRO A 159 -34.80 -11.87 4.00
C PRO A 159 -35.79 -12.14 5.16
N PRO A 160 -35.45 -13.08 6.08
CA PRO A 160 -36.22 -13.29 7.30
C PRO A 160 -36.26 -12.01 8.13
N ARG A 161 -37.38 -11.72 8.76
CA ARG A 161 -37.59 -10.50 9.54
C ARG A 161 -38.12 -10.80 10.92
N LYS A 162 -37.68 -10.00 11.88
CA LYS A 162 -38.25 -9.93 13.24
C LYS A 162 -39.62 -9.28 13.21
N GLU A 163 -40.36 -9.37 14.33
CA GLU A 163 -41.68 -8.73 14.49
C GLU A 163 -41.65 -7.21 14.26
N ASN A 164 -40.52 -6.55 14.56
CA ASN A 164 -40.31 -5.11 14.34
C ASN A 164 -39.97 -4.74 12.90
N GLY A 165 -39.87 -5.70 11.98
CA GLY A 165 -39.56 -5.51 10.56
C GLY A 165 -38.07 -5.49 10.21
N GLU A 166 -37.18 -5.49 11.20
CA GLU A 166 -35.73 -5.61 10.97
C GLU A 166 -35.35 -7.00 10.42
N ILE A 167 -34.25 -7.09 9.70
CA ILE A 167 -33.71 -8.38 9.25
C ILE A 167 -33.32 -9.22 10.48
N ASP A 168 -33.73 -10.48 10.49
CA ASP A 168 -33.34 -11.43 11.53
C ASP A 168 -32.07 -12.18 11.14
N PHE A 169 -30.94 -11.64 11.53
CA PHE A 169 -29.63 -12.25 11.30
C PHE A 169 -29.37 -13.52 12.13
N LYS A 170 -30.27 -13.91 13.06
CA LYS A 170 -30.16 -15.22 13.71
C LYS A 170 -30.32 -16.37 12.72
N GLU A 171 -31.06 -16.13 11.64
CA GLU A 171 -31.27 -17.09 10.55
C GLU A 171 -30.13 -17.06 9.50
N ASP A 172 -29.16 -16.15 9.62
CA ASP A 172 -27.99 -16.11 8.73
C ASP A 172 -26.94 -17.13 9.15
N PHE A 173 -25.97 -17.40 8.25
CA PHE A 173 -24.93 -18.42 8.39
C PHE A 173 -24.20 -18.38 9.75
N PHE A 174 -23.83 -17.19 10.22
CA PHE A 174 -23.11 -16.98 11.48
C PHE A 174 -24.05 -16.71 12.68
N GLY A 175 -25.36 -16.71 12.49
CA GLY A 175 -26.33 -16.40 13.53
C GLY A 175 -26.29 -14.94 14.04
N LYS A 176 -25.61 -14.07 13.34
CA LYS A 176 -25.49 -12.61 13.60
C LYS A 176 -25.07 -11.88 12.35
N SER A 177 -25.22 -10.55 12.35
CA SER A 177 -24.67 -9.70 11.28
C SER A 177 -23.15 -9.79 11.25
N THR A 178 -22.57 -10.01 10.08
CA THR A 178 -21.13 -10.06 9.86
C THR A 178 -20.71 -9.22 8.66
N ASN A 179 -19.46 -8.79 8.66
CA ASN A 179 -18.90 -7.90 7.67
C ASN A 179 -17.47 -8.34 7.27
N LEU A 180 -16.96 -7.80 6.17
CA LEU A 180 -15.54 -7.88 5.87
C LEU A 180 -14.79 -6.90 6.76
N THR A 181 -13.64 -7.34 7.30
CA THR A 181 -12.85 -6.57 8.27
C THR A 181 -12.25 -5.30 7.68
N VAL A 182 -12.16 -4.26 8.49
CA VAL A 182 -11.45 -3.02 8.19
C VAL A 182 -10.03 -3.00 8.76
N SER A 183 -9.70 -3.90 9.71
CA SER A 183 -8.41 -4.02 10.39
C SER A 183 -8.33 -5.33 11.17
N GLY A 184 -7.14 -5.88 11.29
CA GLY A 184 -6.86 -7.03 12.17
C GLY A 184 -6.36 -6.63 13.56
N GLN A 185 -6.39 -5.34 13.89
CA GLN A 185 -5.78 -4.79 15.12
C GLN A 185 -6.36 -5.39 16.39
N LEU A 186 -7.69 -5.39 16.54
CA LEU A 186 -8.31 -5.77 17.81
C LEU A 186 -8.02 -7.23 18.18
N GLU A 187 -8.13 -8.14 17.22
CA GLU A 187 -7.76 -9.54 17.40
C GLU A 187 -6.23 -9.70 17.53
N GLY A 188 -5.45 -8.84 16.88
CA GLY A 188 -3.99 -8.77 17.01
C GLY A 188 -3.55 -8.42 18.42
N GLU A 189 -4.21 -7.50 19.11
CA GLU A 189 -3.94 -7.16 20.50
C GLU A 189 -4.09 -8.37 21.44
N LEU A 190 -5.06 -9.27 21.18
CA LEU A 190 -5.21 -10.53 21.92
C LEU A 190 -3.98 -11.42 21.78
N GLY A 191 -3.45 -11.52 20.55
CA GLY A 191 -2.22 -12.25 20.26
C GLY A 191 -1.01 -11.65 20.95
N ALA A 192 -0.87 -10.34 20.95
CA ALA A 192 0.23 -9.64 21.61
C ALA A 192 0.25 -9.89 23.13
N MET A 193 -0.92 -9.96 23.78
CA MET A 193 -1.04 -10.28 25.20
C MET A 193 -0.63 -11.71 25.57
N ALA A 194 -0.35 -12.56 24.58
CA ALA A 194 0.08 -13.94 24.78
C ALA A 194 1.49 -14.21 24.25
N PHE A 195 1.81 -13.66 23.08
CA PHE A 195 3.07 -13.90 22.36
C PHE A 195 4.10 -12.77 22.52
N GLY A 196 3.71 -11.64 23.10
CA GLY A 196 4.55 -10.45 23.21
C GLY A 196 4.50 -9.60 21.96
N ASN A 197 5.06 -10.08 20.86
CA ASN A 197 5.12 -9.37 19.59
C ASN A 197 4.45 -10.19 18.49
N ILE A 198 3.44 -9.61 17.85
CA ILE A 198 2.78 -10.22 16.69
C ILE A 198 2.70 -9.23 15.54
N TYR A 199 2.44 -9.71 14.34
CA TYR A 199 2.00 -8.87 13.24
C TYR A 199 0.96 -9.58 12.39
N THR A 200 0.03 -8.80 11.85
CA THR A 200 -0.84 -9.24 10.77
C THR A 200 -0.32 -8.68 9.45
N PHE A 201 -0.53 -9.40 8.38
CA PHE A 201 -0.33 -8.91 7.01
C PHE A 201 -1.40 -9.56 6.14
N GLY A 202 -2.49 -8.84 5.94
CA GLY A 202 -3.69 -9.41 5.33
C GLY A 202 -4.59 -8.38 4.67
N PRO A 203 -5.61 -8.85 3.93
CA PRO A 203 -6.57 -7.99 3.25
C PRO A 203 -7.49 -7.30 4.26
N THR A 204 -7.79 -6.03 3.96
CA THR A 204 -8.78 -5.19 4.65
C THR A 204 -9.71 -4.54 3.62
N PHE A 205 -10.90 -4.16 4.07
CA PHE A 205 -11.97 -3.74 3.17
C PHE A 205 -12.66 -2.50 3.71
N ARG A 206 -12.89 -1.52 2.85
CA ARG A 206 -13.64 -0.30 3.19
C ARG A 206 -14.64 0.02 2.09
N ALA A 207 -15.91 0.14 2.46
CA ALA A 207 -17.02 0.39 1.52
C ALA A 207 -17.22 1.90 1.24
N GLU A 208 -16.24 2.73 1.58
CA GLU A 208 -16.28 4.17 1.34
C GLU A 208 -16.49 4.49 -0.14
N ASN A 209 -17.47 5.35 -0.43
CA ASN A 209 -17.72 5.82 -1.79
C ASN A 209 -16.71 6.90 -2.21
N SER A 210 -15.42 6.57 -2.13
CA SER A 210 -14.33 7.47 -2.46
C SER A 210 -13.64 7.04 -3.77
N ASN A 211 -13.64 7.91 -4.75
CA ASN A 211 -13.07 7.65 -6.08
C ASN A 211 -11.80 8.50 -6.31
N THR A 212 -10.87 8.47 -5.39
CA THR A 212 -9.60 9.19 -5.49
C THR A 212 -8.45 8.29 -5.96
N THR A 213 -7.30 8.88 -6.22
CA THR A 213 -6.07 8.14 -6.58
C THR A 213 -5.42 7.42 -5.40
N ARG A 214 -5.96 7.54 -4.18
CA ARG A 214 -5.40 7.03 -2.93
C ARG A 214 -6.32 6.05 -2.18
N HIS A 215 -7.52 5.74 -2.73
CA HIS A 215 -8.50 4.86 -2.10
C HIS A 215 -8.77 3.62 -2.93
N LEU A 216 -8.85 2.50 -2.24
CA LEU A 216 -9.27 1.18 -2.73
C LEU A 216 -10.31 0.62 -1.75
N ALA A 217 -11.26 -0.16 -2.26
CA ALA A 217 -12.22 -0.87 -1.42
C ALA A 217 -11.62 -2.15 -0.80
N GLU A 218 -10.57 -2.70 -1.41
CA GLU A 218 -9.79 -3.84 -0.92
C GLU A 218 -8.31 -3.50 -1.03
N PHE A 219 -7.56 -3.65 0.06
CA PHE A 219 -6.13 -3.38 0.14
C PHE A 219 -5.52 -4.23 1.27
N TRP A 220 -4.19 -4.22 1.39
CA TRP A 220 -3.50 -5.01 2.40
C TRP A 220 -2.93 -4.11 3.50
N MET A 221 -3.10 -4.53 4.76
CA MET A 221 -2.54 -3.85 5.92
C MET A 221 -1.45 -4.70 6.56
N ILE A 222 -0.41 -4.02 7.03
CA ILE A 222 0.64 -4.55 7.88
C ILE A 222 0.40 -3.95 9.26
N GLU A 223 0.06 -4.78 10.25
CA GLU A 223 -0.38 -4.30 11.55
C GLU A 223 0.32 -5.08 12.69
N PRO A 224 1.51 -4.62 13.13
CA PRO A 224 2.15 -5.17 14.32
C PRO A 224 1.48 -4.65 15.59
N GLU A 225 1.40 -5.52 16.60
CA GLU A 225 0.96 -5.22 17.96
C GLU A 225 1.99 -5.80 18.96
N MET A 226 2.44 -4.98 19.90
CA MET A 226 3.55 -5.30 20.81
C MET A 226 3.16 -5.03 22.26
N ALA A 227 3.21 -6.08 23.08
CA ALA A 227 3.10 -5.95 24.52
C ALA A 227 4.38 -5.35 25.11
N PHE A 228 4.23 -4.60 26.19
CA PHE A 228 5.31 -3.90 26.91
C PHE A 228 5.98 -2.75 26.12
N TYR A 229 5.43 -2.37 24.96
CA TYR A 229 5.88 -1.22 24.17
C TYR A 229 5.10 0.03 24.54
N GLU A 230 5.80 1.14 24.76
CA GLU A 230 5.23 2.47 24.83
C GLU A 230 5.26 3.15 23.45
N LEU A 231 4.78 4.40 23.37
CA LEU A 231 4.72 5.13 22.09
C LEU A 231 6.11 5.31 21.45
N GLU A 232 7.12 5.54 22.27
CA GLU A 232 8.51 5.74 21.85
C GLU A 232 9.07 4.49 21.14
N ASP A 233 8.85 3.30 21.74
CA ASP A 233 9.25 2.01 21.17
C ASP A 233 8.51 1.73 19.85
N ASN A 234 7.24 2.12 19.79
CA ASN A 234 6.39 1.99 18.61
C ASN A 234 6.90 2.84 17.44
N MET A 235 7.31 4.09 17.72
CA MET A 235 7.94 4.98 16.73
C MET A 235 9.25 4.41 16.20
N ASP A 236 10.11 3.89 17.08
CA ASP A 236 11.39 3.28 16.71
C ASP A 236 11.21 2.08 15.80
N LEU A 237 10.26 1.19 16.13
CA LEU A 237 9.96 0.01 15.32
C LEU A 237 9.41 0.38 13.94
N ALA A 238 8.49 1.35 13.88
CA ALA A 238 7.90 1.79 12.63
C ALA A 238 8.94 2.44 11.70
N GLU A 239 9.81 3.29 12.23
CA GLU A 239 10.94 3.86 11.49
C GLU A 239 11.88 2.76 10.97
N ALA A 240 12.25 1.80 11.81
CA ALA A 240 13.13 0.69 11.46
C ALA A 240 12.51 -0.18 10.34
N LEU A 241 11.23 -0.53 10.44
CA LEU A 241 10.51 -1.29 9.42
C LEU A 241 10.53 -0.58 8.06
N LEU A 242 10.16 0.70 8.04
CA LEU A 242 10.07 1.47 6.79
C LEU A 242 11.43 1.59 6.11
N LYS A 243 12.47 1.90 6.87
CA LYS A 243 13.85 1.94 6.35
C LYS A 243 14.30 0.58 5.83
N TYR A 244 14.03 -0.50 6.57
CA TYR A 244 14.41 -1.85 6.17
C TYR A 244 13.79 -2.27 4.84
N VAL A 245 12.48 -2.12 4.68
CA VAL A 245 11.76 -2.59 3.49
C VAL A 245 12.10 -1.76 2.24
N ILE A 246 12.28 -0.45 2.39
CA ILE A 246 12.72 0.43 1.29
C ILE A 246 14.14 0.08 0.85
N LYS A 247 15.05 -0.09 1.81
CA LYS A 247 16.43 -0.52 1.52
C LYS A 247 16.46 -1.87 0.82
N TYR A 248 15.68 -2.84 1.32
CA TYR A 248 15.57 -4.17 0.71
C TYR A 248 15.12 -4.09 -0.76
N ALA A 249 14.12 -3.26 -1.07
CA ALA A 249 13.66 -3.08 -2.45
C ALA A 249 14.74 -2.46 -3.35
N LEU A 250 15.49 -1.47 -2.87
CA LEU A 250 16.60 -0.86 -3.61
C LEU A 250 17.72 -1.87 -3.91
N GLU A 251 18.02 -2.76 -2.96
CA GLU A 251 19.08 -3.77 -3.09
C GLU A 251 18.66 -4.95 -3.98
N THR A 252 17.41 -5.36 -3.93
CA THR A 252 16.92 -6.57 -4.64
C THR A 252 16.28 -6.29 -5.99
N CYS A 253 15.81 -5.06 -6.25
CA CYS A 253 15.15 -4.66 -7.49
C CYS A 253 15.82 -3.42 -8.15
N PRO A 254 17.16 -3.37 -8.26
CA PRO A 254 17.85 -2.17 -8.76
C PRO A 254 17.48 -1.84 -10.21
N GLU A 255 17.28 -2.83 -11.08
CA GLU A 255 16.92 -2.64 -12.48
C GLU A 255 15.49 -2.13 -12.63
N GLU A 256 14.56 -2.68 -11.85
CA GLU A 256 13.16 -2.26 -11.82
C GLU A 256 13.01 -0.82 -11.30
N ILE A 257 13.72 -0.47 -10.23
CA ILE A 257 13.73 0.89 -9.66
C ILE A 257 14.33 1.89 -10.65
N GLU A 258 15.42 1.56 -11.32
CA GLU A 258 16.04 2.43 -12.34
C GLU A 258 15.11 2.62 -13.55
N PHE A 259 14.42 1.56 -13.99
CA PHE A 259 13.40 1.64 -15.03
C PHE A 259 12.25 2.58 -14.62
N LEU A 260 11.72 2.41 -13.42
CA LEU A 260 10.65 3.26 -12.90
C LEU A 260 11.09 4.72 -12.74
N LYS A 261 12.31 4.96 -12.25
CA LYS A 261 12.90 6.29 -12.16
C LYS A 261 12.99 6.96 -13.54
N SER A 262 13.50 6.23 -14.54
CA SER A 262 13.62 6.74 -15.91
C SER A 262 12.27 7.09 -16.51
N ARG A 263 11.25 6.22 -16.28
CA ARG A 263 9.87 6.45 -16.70
C ARG A 263 9.29 7.72 -16.08
N LEU A 264 9.48 7.92 -14.78
CA LEU A 264 9.00 9.11 -14.07
C LEU A 264 9.67 10.38 -14.55
N LEU A 265 10.99 10.35 -14.80
CA LEU A 265 11.72 11.49 -15.35
C LEU A 265 11.16 11.91 -16.72
N GLU A 266 10.76 10.96 -17.56
CA GLU A 266 10.11 11.26 -18.84
C GLU A 266 8.72 11.89 -18.65
N GLU A 267 7.95 11.42 -17.67
CA GLU A 267 6.63 12.02 -17.33
C GLU A 267 6.79 13.44 -16.75
N GLU A 268 7.77 13.66 -15.88
CA GLU A 268 8.06 14.98 -15.30
C GLU A 268 8.43 16.01 -16.37
N LYS A 269 9.14 15.60 -17.45
CA LYS A 269 9.47 16.51 -18.57
C LYS A 269 8.22 17.10 -19.25
N SER A 270 7.11 16.37 -19.25
CA SER A 270 5.85 16.83 -19.84
C SER A 270 5.07 17.82 -18.97
N LYS A 271 5.42 17.95 -17.69
CA LYS A 271 4.76 18.85 -16.73
C LYS A 271 5.39 20.25 -16.76
N PRO A 272 4.60 21.30 -16.43
CA PRO A 272 5.15 22.63 -16.16
C PRO A 272 6.26 22.57 -15.10
N ALA A 273 7.28 23.40 -15.22
CA ALA A 273 8.43 23.38 -14.30
C ALA A 273 8.03 23.57 -12.81
N THR A 274 6.96 24.31 -12.54
CA THR A 274 6.41 24.57 -11.20
C THR A 274 5.71 23.37 -10.57
N GLU A 275 5.38 22.36 -11.37
CA GLU A 275 4.66 21.14 -10.94
C GLU A 275 5.57 19.91 -10.86
N ARG A 276 6.84 20.07 -11.28
CA ARG A 276 7.82 18.97 -11.25
C ARG A 276 8.26 18.66 -9.83
N SER A 277 8.47 17.38 -9.55
CA SER A 277 9.06 16.94 -8.30
C SER A 277 10.49 17.47 -8.16
N GLU A 278 10.85 18.00 -7.00
CA GLU A 278 12.22 18.43 -6.67
C GLU A 278 13.20 17.24 -6.56
N LEU A 279 12.68 16.06 -6.18
CA LEU A 279 13.44 14.82 -6.01
C LEU A 279 13.01 13.77 -7.04
N ASN A 280 13.95 13.09 -7.66
CA ASN A 280 13.66 11.89 -8.43
C ASN A 280 13.31 10.71 -7.50
N LEU A 281 12.92 9.56 -8.07
CA LEU A 281 12.48 8.40 -7.29
C LEU A 281 13.54 7.94 -6.28
N VAL A 282 14.79 7.75 -6.72
CA VAL A 282 15.87 7.23 -5.86
C VAL A 282 16.23 8.26 -4.77
N GLU A 283 16.30 9.54 -5.12
CA GLU A 283 16.53 10.62 -4.15
C GLU A 283 15.41 10.67 -3.10
N LYS A 284 14.16 10.43 -3.49
CA LYS A 284 13.02 10.36 -2.56
C LYS A 284 13.12 9.17 -1.61
N LEU A 285 13.55 8.01 -2.09
CA LEU A 285 13.77 6.83 -1.26
C LEU A 285 14.95 7.04 -0.30
N ASN A 286 16.06 7.60 -0.79
CA ASN A 286 17.21 7.94 0.04
C ASN A 286 16.91 9.01 1.08
N PHE A 287 16.04 9.97 0.77
CA PHE A 287 15.56 10.95 1.75
C PHE A 287 14.97 10.29 3.01
N VAL A 288 14.28 9.15 2.85
CA VAL A 288 13.77 8.39 3.98
C VAL A 288 14.88 7.60 4.68
N LEU A 289 15.82 7.01 3.93
CA LEU A 289 16.87 6.14 4.48
C LEU A 289 17.94 6.90 5.24
N GLU A 290 18.28 8.09 4.77
CA GLU A 290 19.45 8.89 5.25
C GLU A 290 19.10 9.84 6.40
N ASN A 291 17.81 10.03 6.68
CA ASN A 291 17.37 10.93 7.75
C ASN A 291 16.74 10.14 8.92
N ASP A 292 17.04 10.56 10.15
CA ASP A 292 16.23 10.21 11.30
C ASP A 292 14.90 10.94 11.20
N PHE A 293 13.81 10.27 11.60
CA PHE A 293 12.48 10.86 11.51
C PHE A 293 12.29 11.89 12.63
N GLU A 294 11.86 13.09 12.25
CA GLU A 294 11.59 14.17 13.22
C GLU A 294 10.34 13.86 14.03
N ARG A 295 10.45 13.90 15.35
CA ARG A 295 9.33 13.68 16.26
C ARG A 295 8.80 15.02 16.75
N VAL A 296 7.53 15.28 16.48
CA VAL A 296 6.90 16.55 16.84
C VAL A 296 5.47 16.30 17.31
N THR A 297 5.03 17.01 18.35
CA THR A 297 3.65 16.91 18.81
C THR A 297 2.71 17.61 17.82
N TYR A 298 1.45 17.16 17.76
CA TYR A 298 0.41 17.86 17.01
C TYR A 298 0.31 19.35 17.42
N THR A 299 0.42 19.62 18.72
CA THR A 299 0.39 20.98 19.26
C THR A 299 1.49 21.86 18.69
N ASP A 300 2.73 21.37 18.66
CA ASP A 300 3.87 22.11 18.09
C ASP A 300 3.73 22.25 16.57
N ALA A 301 3.27 21.20 15.88
CA ALA A 301 3.02 21.23 14.45
C ALA A 301 1.98 22.31 14.06
N VAL A 302 0.89 22.41 14.82
CA VAL A 302 -0.12 23.47 14.62
C VAL A 302 0.50 24.86 14.79
N GLU A 303 1.33 25.08 15.81
CA GLU A 303 2.00 26.38 16.00
C GLU A 303 2.98 26.70 14.86
N ILE A 304 3.72 25.69 14.37
CA ILE A 304 4.59 25.83 13.18
C ILE A 304 3.76 26.24 11.96
N LEU A 305 2.65 25.54 11.71
CA LEU A 305 1.79 25.81 10.58
C LEU A 305 1.13 27.18 10.65
N LYS A 306 0.61 27.59 11.81
CA LYS A 306 0.03 28.94 12.05
C LYS A 306 1.02 30.06 11.70
N ARG A 307 2.30 29.89 12.06
CA ARG A 307 3.37 30.87 11.82
C ARG A 307 3.97 30.76 10.41
N SER A 308 3.62 29.73 9.65
CA SER A 308 4.17 29.52 8.32
C SER A 308 3.77 30.59 7.32
N LYS A 309 4.67 30.90 6.38
CA LYS A 309 4.36 31.86 5.29
C LYS A 309 3.13 31.46 4.47
N PRO A 310 2.93 30.19 4.09
CA PRO A 310 1.74 29.77 3.35
C PRO A 310 0.44 30.03 4.12
N ASN A 311 0.40 29.80 5.45
CA ASN A 311 -0.79 30.07 6.24
C ASN A 311 -1.06 31.58 6.35
N GLN A 312 -0.02 32.38 6.73
CA GLN A 312 -0.15 33.83 6.87
C GLN A 312 -0.56 34.54 5.57
N LYS A 313 -0.06 34.05 4.42
CA LYS A 313 -0.39 34.59 3.09
C LYS A 313 -1.64 33.97 2.47
N LYS A 314 -2.39 33.14 3.21
CA LYS A 314 -3.60 32.43 2.75
C LYS A 314 -3.38 31.63 1.47
N GLN A 315 -2.23 30.95 1.40
CA GLN A 315 -1.86 30.09 0.28
C GLN A 315 -2.30 28.64 0.48
N PHE A 316 -2.50 28.19 1.74
CA PHE A 316 -3.15 26.94 2.02
C PHE A 316 -4.64 27.02 1.66
N LYS A 317 -5.16 25.96 1.10
CA LYS A 317 -6.59 25.82 0.81
C LYS A 317 -7.40 25.77 2.11
N TYR A 318 -6.85 25.12 3.14
CA TYR A 318 -7.42 25.03 4.48
C TYR A 318 -6.50 25.74 5.45
N LEU A 319 -6.96 26.86 6.02
CA LEU A 319 -6.14 27.63 6.95
C LEU A 319 -6.14 26.96 8.34
N ILE A 320 -4.99 27.02 9.00
CA ILE A 320 -4.86 26.62 10.40
C ILE A 320 -5.04 27.87 11.27
N ASP A 321 -6.22 28.02 11.85
CA ASP A 321 -6.55 29.15 12.71
C ASP A 321 -6.40 28.78 14.20
N ASP A 322 -6.89 27.60 14.60
CA ASP A 322 -6.95 27.15 15.99
C ASP A 322 -6.42 25.73 16.19
N TRP A 323 -6.14 25.40 17.45
CA TRP A 323 -5.83 24.05 17.88
C TRP A 323 -7.06 23.15 17.75
N GLY A 324 -6.86 21.91 17.36
CA GLY A 324 -7.95 20.97 17.06
C GLY A 324 -8.31 20.91 15.56
N ALA A 325 -7.68 21.74 14.72
CA ALA A 325 -7.88 21.69 13.28
C ALA A 325 -7.41 20.35 12.70
N ASP A 326 -8.20 19.76 11.80
CA ASP A 326 -7.81 18.58 11.06
C ASP A 326 -6.72 18.91 10.03
N LEU A 327 -5.56 18.27 10.15
CA LEU A 327 -4.44 18.50 9.24
C LEU A 327 -4.70 17.82 7.89
N GLN A 328 -4.60 18.61 6.84
CA GLN A 328 -4.78 18.15 5.46
C GLN A 328 -3.42 17.83 4.81
N SER A 329 -3.43 17.06 3.74
CA SER A 329 -2.20 16.67 3.01
C SER A 329 -1.26 17.83 2.66
N GLU A 330 -1.77 19.05 2.45
CA GLU A 330 -0.95 20.22 2.19
C GLU A 330 -0.13 20.66 3.41
N HIS A 331 -0.70 20.50 4.62
CA HIS A 331 -0.02 20.79 5.89
C HIS A 331 1.06 19.77 6.19
N GLU A 332 0.74 18.48 6.03
CA GLU A 332 1.67 17.36 6.20
C GLU A 332 2.87 17.50 5.27
N ARG A 333 2.63 17.76 4.00
CA ARG A 333 3.70 17.98 3.01
C ARG A 333 4.54 19.22 3.34
N TYR A 334 3.94 20.30 3.83
CA TYR A 334 4.72 21.47 4.25
C TYR A 334 5.67 21.13 5.39
N LEU A 335 5.21 20.39 6.41
CA LEU A 335 6.06 19.96 7.52
C LEU A 335 7.24 19.12 7.03
N VAL A 336 6.99 18.12 6.20
CA VAL A 336 8.01 17.18 5.69
C VAL A 336 8.97 17.85 4.71
N GLU A 337 8.43 18.53 3.68
CA GLU A 337 9.22 18.94 2.52
C GLU A 337 9.84 20.32 2.66
N LYS A 338 9.21 21.22 3.45
CA LYS A 338 9.62 22.62 3.53
C LYS A 338 10.16 23.01 4.90
N HIS A 339 9.53 22.55 5.98
CA HIS A 339 9.92 22.93 7.34
C HIS A 339 11.07 22.06 7.86
N PHE A 340 10.83 20.79 8.12
CA PHE A 340 11.82 19.88 8.69
C PHE A 340 12.79 19.30 7.66
N LYS A 341 12.36 19.14 6.42
CA LYS A 341 13.13 18.52 5.31
C LYS A 341 13.61 17.11 5.65
N LYS A 342 12.77 16.35 6.32
CA LYS A 342 12.92 14.93 6.66
C LYS A 342 11.55 14.31 6.92
N PRO A 343 11.43 12.97 6.97
CA PRO A 343 10.19 12.34 7.41
C PRO A 343 9.83 12.81 8.82
N VAL A 344 8.55 12.91 9.11
CA VAL A 344 8.02 13.45 10.36
C VAL A 344 7.13 12.43 11.03
N ILE A 345 7.27 12.26 12.34
CA ILE A 345 6.33 11.53 13.18
C ILE A 345 5.56 12.56 14.02
N LEU A 346 4.27 12.69 13.73
CA LEU A 346 3.36 13.52 14.51
C LEU A 346 2.75 12.71 15.64
N THR A 347 2.77 13.25 16.87
CA THR A 347 2.22 12.58 18.05
C THR A 347 1.21 13.43 18.80
N ASP A 348 0.56 12.84 19.78
CA ASP A 348 -0.29 13.53 20.75
C ASP A 348 -1.39 14.38 20.11
N TYR A 349 -2.17 13.71 19.28
CA TYR A 349 -3.32 14.33 18.59
C TYR A 349 -4.47 14.64 19.53
N PRO A 350 -5.35 15.60 19.16
CA PRO A 350 -6.58 15.82 19.89
C PRO A 350 -7.41 14.52 19.99
N ARG A 351 -7.89 14.23 21.21
CA ARG A 351 -8.66 13.01 21.50
C ARG A 351 -9.92 12.86 20.65
N GLU A 352 -10.54 13.95 20.32
CA GLU A 352 -11.83 14.01 19.64
C GLU A 352 -11.77 13.48 18.20
N ILE A 353 -10.60 13.56 17.56
CA ILE A 353 -10.39 13.14 16.16
C ILE A 353 -9.70 11.79 16.02
N LYS A 354 -9.48 11.06 17.11
CA LYS A 354 -8.79 9.76 17.12
C LYS A 354 -9.66 8.66 17.75
N SER A 355 -9.35 7.42 17.44
CA SER A 355 -10.11 6.23 17.81
C SER A 355 -10.15 6.00 19.31
N PHE A 356 -11.17 5.30 19.76
CA PHE A 356 -11.50 5.09 21.18
C PHE A 356 -10.45 4.32 21.98
N TYR A 357 -9.72 3.43 21.33
CA TYR A 357 -8.74 2.55 21.97
C TYR A 357 -7.37 3.18 22.22
N MET A 358 -7.16 4.41 21.80
CA MET A 358 -5.89 5.08 21.98
C MET A 358 -5.70 5.60 23.40
N LYS A 359 -4.49 5.40 23.96
CA LYS A 359 -4.15 5.85 25.32
C LYS A 359 -4.29 7.36 25.47
N GLN A 360 -5.04 7.78 26.49
CA GLN A 360 -5.26 9.18 26.79
C GLN A 360 -4.10 9.74 27.60
N ASN A 361 -3.60 10.91 27.20
CA ASN A 361 -2.71 11.72 28.03
C ASN A 361 -3.47 12.43 29.14
N GLU A 362 -2.77 12.89 30.17
CA GLU A 362 -3.32 13.87 31.11
C GLU A 362 -3.56 15.20 30.38
N PRO A 363 -4.65 15.93 30.73
CA PRO A 363 -4.92 17.23 30.12
C PRO A 363 -3.71 18.18 30.26
N ASP A 364 -3.41 18.93 29.23
CA ASP A 364 -2.34 19.93 29.30
C ASP A 364 -2.73 21.16 30.16
N ALA A 365 -1.81 22.11 30.29
CA ALA A 365 -2.01 23.32 31.09
C ALA A 365 -3.21 24.19 30.59
N GLN A 366 -3.67 24.00 29.37
CA GLN A 366 -4.84 24.65 28.78
C GLN A 366 -6.11 23.79 28.86
N GLY A 367 -6.04 22.61 29.51
CA GLY A 367 -7.16 21.67 29.62
C GLY A 367 -7.49 20.92 28.35
N ARG A 368 -6.56 20.85 27.37
CA ARG A 368 -6.76 20.14 26.11
C ARG A 368 -6.44 18.66 26.29
N ASN A 369 -7.32 17.81 25.78
CA ASN A 369 -7.17 16.37 25.84
C ASN A 369 -6.50 15.84 24.59
N THR A 370 -5.44 15.06 24.73
CA THR A 370 -4.74 14.40 23.64
C THR A 370 -4.64 12.89 23.87
N VAL A 371 -4.30 12.16 22.84
CA VAL A 371 -4.04 10.72 22.90
C VAL A 371 -2.65 10.41 22.34
N ARG A 372 -2.03 9.34 22.83
CA ARG A 372 -0.71 8.86 22.38
C ARG A 372 -0.78 8.18 21.01
N ALA A 373 -1.31 8.93 20.05
CA ALA A 373 -1.31 8.58 18.64
C ALA A 373 0.02 8.92 17.99
N MET A 374 0.34 8.26 16.88
CA MET A 374 1.43 8.63 15.99
C MET A 374 1.02 8.47 14.54
N ASP A 375 1.34 9.45 13.70
CA ASP A 375 1.24 9.36 12.25
C ASP A 375 2.61 9.65 11.64
N ILE A 376 3.11 8.79 10.77
CA ILE A 376 4.40 8.98 10.06
C ILE A 376 4.13 9.57 8.69
N LEU A 377 4.73 10.72 8.43
CA LEU A 377 4.54 11.49 7.21
C LEU A 377 5.75 11.39 6.29
N PHE A 378 5.50 11.07 5.01
CA PHE A 378 6.51 10.97 3.97
C PHE A 378 6.34 12.04 2.88
N PRO A 379 7.43 12.40 2.16
CA PRO A 379 7.38 13.39 1.10
C PRO A 379 6.46 12.91 -0.06
N GLY A 380 5.64 13.80 -0.56
CA GLY A 380 4.75 13.55 -1.72
C GLY A 380 3.52 12.71 -1.44
N ILE A 381 3.50 11.93 -0.34
CA ILE A 381 2.40 11.01 -0.04
C ILE A 381 1.59 11.44 1.22
N GLY A 382 2.22 12.13 2.17
CA GLY A 382 1.62 12.45 3.46
C GLY A 382 1.70 11.26 4.43
N GLU A 383 0.62 10.97 5.13
CA GLU A 383 0.54 9.85 6.08
C GLU A 383 0.86 8.51 5.42
N MET A 384 1.89 7.85 5.92
CA MET A 384 2.34 6.51 5.54
C MET A 384 1.94 5.46 6.57
N VAL A 385 1.97 5.82 7.84
CA VAL A 385 1.68 4.96 8.98
C VAL A 385 0.79 5.71 9.95
N GLY A 386 -0.23 5.03 10.46
CA GLY A 386 -1.01 5.46 11.61
C GLY A 386 -0.86 4.44 12.75
N GLY A 387 -0.68 4.91 13.97
CA GLY A 387 -0.52 4.04 15.12
C GLY A 387 -0.78 4.73 16.45
N SER A 388 -0.66 3.97 17.53
CA SER A 388 -0.78 4.53 18.88
C SER A 388 -0.25 3.58 19.95
N GLN A 389 0.02 4.11 21.12
CA GLN A 389 -0.09 3.33 22.33
C GLN A 389 -1.56 3.09 22.63
N ARG A 390 -1.91 1.87 23.08
CA ARG A 390 -3.27 1.45 23.35
C ARG A 390 -3.63 1.78 24.80
N GLU A 391 -4.93 2.05 25.06
CA GLU A 391 -5.40 2.27 26.42
C GLU A 391 -5.44 0.94 27.19
N GLU A 392 -4.54 0.80 28.15
CA GLU A 392 -4.47 -0.37 29.02
C GLU A 392 -5.36 -0.27 30.27
N ASN A 393 -5.84 0.92 30.61
CA ASN A 393 -6.73 1.11 31.74
C ASN A 393 -8.19 0.83 31.36
N LEU A 394 -8.77 -0.18 32.01
CA LEU A 394 -10.13 -0.62 31.71
C LEU A 394 -11.18 0.48 31.92
N ASP A 395 -11.08 1.24 33.02
CA ASP A 395 -12.08 2.26 33.36
C ASP A 395 -12.04 3.42 32.36
N ARG A 396 -10.84 3.86 31.94
CA ARG A 396 -10.68 4.89 30.91
C ARG A 396 -11.19 4.41 29.55
N LEU A 397 -10.91 3.16 29.19
CA LEU A 397 -11.39 2.57 27.95
C LEU A 397 -12.93 2.49 27.91
N LEU A 398 -13.55 1.98 28.98
CA LEU A 398 -15.01 1.90 29.10
C LEU A 398 -15.67 3.29 29.05
N ALA A 399 -15.10 4.28 29.75
CA ALA A 399 -15.59 5.66 29.70
C ALA A 399 -15.55 6.21 28.27
N ARG A 400 -14.44 5.97 27.54
CA ARG A 400 -14.31 6.42 26.16
C ARG A 400 -15.26 5.70 25.20
N MET A 401 -15.45 4.39 25.35
CA MET A 401 -16.42 3.61 24.57
C MET A 401 -17.84 4.18 24.76
N ALA A 402 -18.22 4.48 26.00
CA ALA A 402 -19.52 5.07 26.31
C ALA A 402 -19.69 6.46 25.66
N GLU A 403 -18.66 7.31 25.68
CA GLU A 403 -18.69 8.62 25.03
C GLU A 403 -18.93 8.54 23.51
N VAL A 404 -18.33 7.54 22.83
CA VAL A 404 -18.46 7.35 21.38
C VAL A 404 -19.59 6.40 20.98
N GLY A 405 -20.34 5.89 21.95
CA GLY A 405 -21.52 5.08 21.70
C GLY A 405 -21.24 3.62 21.30
N ILE A 406 -20.08 3.08 21.69
CA ILE A 406 -19.74 1.66 21.46
C ILE A 406 -20.23 0.82 22.68
N PRO A 407 -21.14 -0.15 22.47
CA PRO A 407 -21.62 -1.01 23.54
C PRO A 407 -20.50 -1.95 24.04
N ALA A 408 -20.23 -1.91 25.36
CA ALA A 408 -19.19 -2.75 25.96
C ALA A 408 -19.51 -4.25 25.81
N GLU A 409 -20.79 -4.62 25.81
CA GLU A 409 -21.30 -6.00 25.72
C GLU A 409 -20.91 -6.66 24.38
N GLU A 410 -20.71 -5.88 23.33
CA GLU A 410 -20.30 -6.39 22.01
C GLU A 410 -18.78 -6.66 21.93
N MET A 411 -18.01 -6.12 22.89
CA MET A 411 -16.55 -6.18 22.91
C MET A 411 -15.98 -6.77 24.21
N GLU A 412 -16.72 -7.59 24.93
CA GLU A 412 -16.27 -8.22 26.18
C GLU A 412 -14.95 -8.98 26.00
N TRP A 413 -14.81 -9.71 24.90
CA TRP A 413 -13.60 -10.44 24.54
C TRP A 413 -12.37 -9.53 24.39
N PHE A 414 -12.54 -8.30 23.92
CA PHE A 414 -11.47 -7.30 23.80
C PHE A 414 -11.17 -6.66 25.16
N LEU A 415 -12.20 -6.39 25.97
CA LEU A 415 -12.07 -5.82 27.31
C LEU A 415 -11.37 -6.78 28.28
N ASP A 416 -11.44 -8.09 28.06
CA ASP A 416 -10.76 -9.10 28.86
C ASP A 416 -9.23 -8.94 28.83
N THR A 417 -8.63 -8.42 27.77
CA THR A 417 -7.20 -8.08 27.73
C THR A 417 -6.83 -7.00 28.74
N ARG A 418 -7.79 -6.20 29.18
CA ARG A 418 -7.60 -5.15 30.21
C ARG A 418 -7.96 -5.65 31.60
N ARG A 419 -8.76 -6.71 31.70
CA ARG A 419 -9.13 -7.34 32.98
C ARG A 419 -8.08 -8.32 33.47
N PHE A 420 -7.43 -9.02 32.55
CA PHE A 420 -6.54 -10.15 32.86
C PHE A 420 -5.12 -9.86 32.43
N GLY A 421 -4.32 -9.26 33.34
CA GLY A 421 -2.89 -9.05 33.13
C GLY A 421 -2.57 -7.95 32.10
N SER A 422 -3.33 -6.86 32.12
CA SER A 422 -3.09 -5.70 31.26
C SER A 422 -1.69 -5.15 31.40
N VAL A 423 -1.09 -4.79 30.28
CA VAL A 423 0.24 -4.16 30.22
C VAL A 423 0.24 -2.98 29.24
N PRO A 424 1.17 -2.03 29.33
CA PRO A 424 1.39 -1.09 28.24
C PRO A 424 1.61 -1.85 26.94
N HIS A 425 0.95 -1.45 25.88
CA HIS A 425 1.11 -2.05 24.56
C HIS A 425 0.82 -1.05 23.46
N SER A 426 1.40 -1.26 22.31
CA SER A 426 1.37 -0.34 21.18
C SER A 426 1.29 -1.10 19.86
N GLY A 427 0.84 -0.40 18.84
CA GLY A 427 0.81 -0.96 17.50
C GLY A 427 0.62 0.12 16.45
N PHE A 428 0.78 -0.26 15.20
CA PHE A 428 0.57 0.65 14.06
C PHE A 428 0.10 -0.10 12.83
N GLY A 429 -0.47 0.65 11.88
CA GLY A 429 -0.89 0.13 10.59
C GLY A 429 -0.15 0.79 9.44
N VAL A 430 0.33 -0.02 8.49
CA VAL A 430 0.90 0.44 7.21
C VAL A 430 0.05 -0.08 6.08
N GLY A 431 -0.55 0.82 5.29
CA GLY A 431 -1.19 0.43 4.04
C GLY A 431 -0.14 -0.05 3.04
N PHE A 432 -0.15 -1.36 2.72
CA PHE A 432 0.87 -1.95 1.87
C PHE A 432 0.88 -1.34 0.46
N GLU A 433 -0.27 -1.08 -0.13
CA GLU A 433 -0.36 -0.40 -1.43
C GLU A 433 0.21 1.02 -1.39
N ARG A 434 0.07 1.73 -0.27
CA ARG A 434 0.65 3.07 -0.09
C ARG A 434 2.18 3.00 -0.03
N LEU A 435 2.72 1.98 0.62
CA LEU A 435 4.17 1.71 0.63
C LEU A 435 4.69 1.36 -0.78
N VAL A 436 3.98 0.50 -1.52
CA VAL A 436 4.33 0.17 -2.91
C VAL A 436 4.24 1.41 -3.81
N LEU A 437 3.19 2.22 -3.65
CA LEU A 437 3.01 3.48 -4.37
C LEU A 437 4.22 4.41 -4.18
N PHE A 438 4.66 4.60 -2.94
CA PHE A 438 5.82 5.42 -2.61
C PHE A 438 7.11 4.87 -3.21
N THR A 439 7.35 3.57 -3.05
CA THR A 439 8.60 2.91 -3.49
C THR A 439 8.72 2.82 -5.00
N THR A 440 7.61 2.70 -5.72
CA THR A 440 7.60 2.63 -7.20
C THR A 440 7.44 3.99 -7.87
N GLY A 441 7.06 5.02 -7.13
CA GLY A 441 6.75 6.34 -7.66
C GLY A 441 5.48 6.40 -8.49
N MET A 442 4.63 5.37 -8.44
CA MET A 442 3.33 5.41 -9.10
C MET A 442 2.44 6.46 -8.44
N THR A 443 1.53 7.05 -9.21
CA THR A 443 0.69 8.17 -8.75
C THR A 443 -0.76 7.79 -8.47
N ASN A 444 -1.15 6.56 -8.83
CA ASN A 444 -2.49 6.05 -8.60
C ASN A 444 -2.40 4.66 -7.95
N ILE A 445 -3.05 4.51 -6.80
CA ILE A 445 -3.01 3.28 -6.00
C ILE A 445 -3.58 2.06 -6.74
N ARG A 446 -4.43 2.27 -7.76
CA ARG A 446 -4.96 1.21 -8.64
C ARG A 446 -3.88 0.55 -9.50
N ASP A 447 -2.71 1.18 -9.60
CA ASP A 447 -1.59 0.68 -10.41
C ASP A 447 -0.57 -0.13 -9.60
N VAL A 448 -0.78 -0.29 -8.30
CA VAL A 448 0.12 -1.03 -7.41
C VAL A 448 -0.51 -2.26 -6.76
N ILE A 449 -1.76 -2.53 -7.07
CA ILE A 449 -2.47 -3.77 -6.73
C ILE A 449 -2.84 -4.51 -8.02
N PRO A 450 -2.77 -5.86 -8.05
CA PRO A 450 -3.03 -6.63 -9.28
C PRO A 450 -4.37 -6.33 -9.93
N PHE A 451 -5.45 -6.42 -9.19
CA PHE A 451 -6.83 -6.20 -9.62
C PHE A 451 -7.53 -5.25 -8.65
N PRO A 452 -7.57 -3.94 -8.95
CA PRO A 452 -8.11 -2.95 -8.03
C PRO A 452 -9.62 -3.12 -7.84
N ARG A 453 -10.07 -2.98 -6.58
CA ARG A 453 -11.47 -2.88 -6.20
C ARG A 453 -11.79 -1.45 -5.82
N THR A 454 -12.72 -0.83 -6.54
CA THR A 454 -13.13 0.57 -6.31
C THR A 454 -14.62 0.71 -6.56
N PRO A 455 -15.27 1.81 -6.15
CA PRO A 455 -16.65 2.03 -6.49
C PRO A 455 -16.94 1.80 -7.99
N LYS A 456 -17.96 1.00 -8.29
CA LYS A 456 -18.40 0.59 -9.64
C LYS A 456 -17.38 -0.23 -10.45
N ASN A 457 -16.35 -0.79 -9.81
CA ASN A 457 -15.37 -1.62 -10.48
C ASN A 457 -14.94 -2.82 -9.62
N ALA A 458 -15.32 -4.01 -10.08
CA ALA A 458 -14.92 -5.31 -9.53
C ALA A 458 -14.60 -6.31 -10.67
N GLU A 459 -14.14 -5.77 -11.81
CA GLU A 459 -13.76 -6.58 -12.97
C GLU A 459 -12.51 -7.44 -12.70
N PHE A 460 -12.50 -8.63 -13.26
CA PHE A 460 -11.51 -9.70 -13.06
C PHE A 460 -11.63 -10.33 -11.65
#